data_bd625af44576a0e1802c0f001cc352c8
#
_entry.id   bd625af44576a0e1802c0f001cc352c8
#
_cell.length_a   1.000
_cell.length_b   1.000
_cell.length_c   1.000
_cell.angle_alpha   90.00
_cell.angle_beta   90.00
_cell.angle_gamma   90.00
#
_symmetry.space_group_name_H-M   'P 1'
#
loop_
_entity.id
_entity.type
_entity.pdbx_description
1 polymer ?
#
loop_
_entity_poly.entity_id
_entity_poly.type
_entity_poly.pdbx_seq_one_letter_code
_entity_poly.pdbx_strand_id
1 'polypeptide(L)'
;SRLGREAAGRLVLLQEKTEARVLFNGFRKDGPRFFNTSFVLDEGQIAYRLDKRELVPFGEYVPAGFHWFVEMIGIPMSDLMRGDAVQPLLSLGGADAGILICYENLYGSVVRTFWQSRSPDFLIVTSNLGWFGRSVLGQHLTMSRMRAMESARPLVSVSNTGMSALVNSRGEIAAMLRTDGPD
;
A
#
# COMPACT_ATOMS: atom_id res chain seq x y z
N SER A 1 -2.63 20.97 -0.88
CA SER A 1 -3.89 21.37 -0.18
C SER A 1 -3.61 21.65 1.30
N ARG A 2 -4.49 22.39 1.99
CA ARG A 2 -4.39 22.68 3.45
C ARG A 2 -4.43 21.36 4.25
N LEU A 3 -5.35 20.46 3.89
CA LEU A 3 -5.48 19.13 4.51
C LEU A 3 -4.21 18.29 4.39
N GLY A 4 -3.52 18.34 3.25
CA GLY A 4 -2.27 17.60 3.08
C GLY A 4 -1.13 18.08 3.98
N ARG A 5 -1.03 19.41 4.22
CA ARG A 5 -0.04 19.97 5.14
C ARG A 5 -0.34 19.62 6.60
N GLU A 6 -1.60 19.62 6.97
CA GLU A 6 -2.02 19.24 8.33
C GLU A 6 -1.74 17.76 8.61
N ALA A 7 -2.06 16.88 7.67
CA ALA A 7 -1.75 15.45 7.77
C ALA A 7 -0.23 15.20 7.86
N ALA A 8 0.57 15.88 7.04
CA ALA A 8 2.03 15.78 7.09
C ALA A 8 2.58 16.24 8.46
N GLY A 9 2.07 17.35 9.00
CA GLY A 9 2.47 17.82 10.34
C GLY A 9 2.16 16.81 11.44
N ARG A 10 1.01 16.14 11.38
CA ARG A 10 0.64 15.08 12.34
C ARG A 10 1.57 13.86 12.26
N LEU A 11 1.99 13.47 11.05
CA LEU A 11 2.92 12.36 10.86
C LEU A 11 4.30 12.68 11.43
N VAL A 12 4.81 13.90 11.22
CA VAL A 12 6.07 14.35 11.80
C VAL A 12 6.00 14.35 13.32
N LEU A 13 4.94 14.92 13.92
CA LEU A 13 4.74 14.92 15.37
C LEU A 13 4.63 13.50 15.94
N LEU A 14 4.00 12.58 15.23
CA LEU A 14 3.94 11.17 15.63
C LEU A 14 5.33 10.55 15.64
N GLN A 15 6.10 10.76 14.59
CA GLN A 15 7.45 10.24 14.46
C GLN A 15 8.38 10.80 15.56
N GLU A 16 8.33 12.12 15.82
CA GLU A 16 9.11 12.77 16.88
C GLU A 16 8.77 12.22 18.29
N LYS A 17 7.48 11.94 18.55
CA LYS A 17 7.04 11.41 19.85
C LYS A 17 7.38 9.94 20.07
N THR A 18 7.46 9.17 19.02
CA THR A 18 7.64 7.70 19.10
C THR A 18 9.03 7.25 18.74
N GLU A 19 9.85 8.13 18.13
CA GLU A 19 11.15 7.80 17.51
C GLU A 19 11.08 6.64 16.52
N ALA A 20 9.85 6.32 16.08
CA ALA A 20 9.59 5.22 15.17
C ALA A 20 9.59 5.71 13.71
N ARG A 21 10.00 4.84 12.80
CA ARG A 21 9.77 5.05 11.37
C ARG A 21 8.29 4.93 11.06
N VAL A 22 7.75 5.90 10.31
CA VAL A 22 6.33 5.94 9.98
C VAL A 22 6.13 5.63 8.50
N LEU A 23 5.52 4.47 8.21
CA LEU A 23 5.11 4.10 6.85
C LEU A 23 3.68 4.65 6.59
N PHE A 24 3.53 5.39 5.50
CA PHE A 24 2.22 5.93 5.09
C PHE A 24 2.10 5.99 3.57
N ASN A 25 0.87 6.07 3.07
CA ASN A 25 0.59 6.19 1.64
C ASN A 25 0.14 7.61 1.29
N GLY A 26 0.50 8.05 0.10
CA GLY A 26 0.11 9.35 -0.43
C GLY A 26 0.34 9.44 -1.93
N PHE A 27 0.04 10.61 -2.50
CA PHE A 27 0.30 10.88 -3.91
C PHE A 27 1.62 11.62 -4.07
N ARG A 28 2.47 11.11 -4.96
CA ARG A 28 3.70 11.76 -5.39
C ARG A 28 3.48 12.41 -6.75
N LYS A 29 3.93 13.65 -6.89
CA LYS A 29 3.96 14.36 -8.17
C LYS A 29 5.39 14.38 -8.72
N ASP A 30 5.52 14.10 -10.02
CA ASP A 30 6.79 14.18 -10.76
C ASP A 30 6.52 14.80 -12.13
N GLY A 31 6.80 16.09 -12.26
CA GLY A 31 6.35 16.89 -13.39
C GLY A 31 4.83 16.87 -13.55
N PRO A 32 4.29 16.45 -14.70
CA PRO A 32 2.85 16.30 -14.91
C PRO A 32 2.31 14.98 -14.36
N ARG A 33 3.17 14.03 -13.97
CA ARG A 33 2.80 12.66 -13.57
C ARG A 33 2.46 12.58 -12.09
N PHE A 34 1.45 11.76 -11.76
CA PHE A 34 1.06 11.45 -10.39
C PHE A 34 1.19 9.94 -10.15
N PHE A 35 1.66 9.58 -8.96
CA PHE A 35 1.84 8.19 -8.52
C PHE A 35 1.15 7.98 -7.18
N ASN A 36 0.59 6.81 -6.96
CA ASN A 36 0.23 6.33 -5.64
C ASN A 36 1.49 5.73 -5.01
N THR A 37 1.93 6.27 -3.90
CA THR A 37 3.27 6.00 -3.36
C THR A 37 3.20 5.67 -1.88
N SER A 38 3.93 4.64 -1.45
CA SER A 38 4.26 4.41 -0.05
C SER A 38 5.54 5.15 0.30
N PHE A 39 5.51 5.87 1.42
CA PHE A 39 6.63 6.64 1.95
C PHE A 39 7.00 6.13 3.34
N VAL A 40 8.27 6.22 3.69
CA VAL A 40 8.73 6.08 5.07
C VAL A 40 9.33 7.40 5.53
N LEU A 41 8.77 7.92 6.61
CA LEU A 41 9.30 9.06 7.34
C LEU A 41 10.24 8.54 8.42
N ASP A 42 11.47 9.07 8.45
CA ASP A 42 12.49 8.78 9.44
C ASP A 42 13.26 10.06 9.75
N GLU A 43 13.46 10.39 11.01
CA GLU A 43 14.13 11.63 11.46
C GLU A 43 13.61 12.90 10.77
N GLY A 44 12.29 13.00 10.58
CA GLY A 44 11.63 14.14 9.93
C GLY A 44 11.79 14.21 8.41
N GLN A 45 12.43 13.24 7.77
CA GLN A 45 12.68 13.19 6.34
C GLN A 45 12.09 11.95 5.66
N ILE A 46 11.83 12.04 4.36
CA ILE A 46 11.41 10.87 3.58
C ILE A 46 12.65 10.03 3.26
N ALA A 47 12.83 8.96 4.04
CA ALA A 47 13.95 8.04 3.90
C ALA A 47 13.75 6.98 2.81
N TYR A 48 12.48 6.68 2.46
CA TYR A 48 12.15 5.66 1.45
C TYR A 48 10.85 6.02 0.72
N ARG A 49 10.75 5.58 -0.53
CA ARG A 49 9.53 5.66 -1.34
C ARG A 49 9.43 4.46 -2.28
N LEU A 50 8.20 4.03 -2.52
CA LEU A 50 7.85 2.98 -3.47
C LEU A 50 6.56 3.38 -4.19
N ASP A 51 6.59 3.43 -5.51
CA ASP A 51 5.43 3.75 -6.34
C ASP A 51 4.65 2.48 -6.67
N LYS A 52 3.32 2.57 -6.61
CA LYS A 52 2.41 1.46 -6.90
C LYS A 52 2.58 0.98 -8.35
N ARG A 53 2.73 -0.34 -8.54
CA ARG A 53 2.96 -0.99 -9.84
C ARG A 53 1.68 -1.41 -10.53
N GLU A 54 0.74 -2.00 -9.75
CA GLU A 54 -0.55 -2.45 -10.28
C GLU A 54 -1.68 -1.53 -9.82
N LEU A 55 -2.21 -0.76 -10.77
CA LEU A 55 -3.26 0.22 -10.53
C LEU A 55 -4.65 -0.41 -10.62
N VAL A 56 -5.59 0.15 -9.85
CA VAL A 56 -6.99 -0.27 -9.88
C VAL A 56 -7.66 0.29 -11.15
N PRO A 57 -8.16 -0.58 -12.05
CA PRO A 57 -8.93 -0.13 -13.21
C PRO A 57 -10.16 0.68 -12.76
N PHE A 58 -10.46 1.77 -13.47
CA PHE A 58 -11.54 2.71 -13.18
C PHE A 58 -11.49 3.39 -11.79
N GLY A 59 -10.46 3.10 -10.98
CA GLY A 59 -10.21 3.77 -9.71
C GLY A 59 -8.97 4.64 -9.73
N GLU A 60 -7.91 4.18 -10.38
CA GLU A 60 -6.61 4.85 -10.45
C GLU A 60 -6.17 5.14 -11.89
N TYR A 61 -6.75 4.48 -12.87
CA TYR A 61 -6.54 4.77 -14.29
C TYR A 61 -7.77 4.36 -15.12
N VAL A 62 -7.90 4.94 -16.30
CA VAL A 62 -8.92 4.56 -17.28
C VAL A 62 -8.29 3.61 -18.30
N PRO A 63 -8.80 2.36 -18.44
CA PRO A 63 -8.31 1.45 -19.47
C PRO A 63 -8.44 2.03 -20.88
N ALA A 64 -7.49 1.71 -21.75
CA ALA A 64 -7.50 2.18 -23.14
C ALA A 64 -8.85 1.85 -23.83
N GLY A 65 -9.40 2.82 -24.52
CA GLY A 65 -10.70 2.69 -25.21
C GLY A 65 -11.92 3.04 -24.36
N PHE A 66 -11.77 3.31 -23.06
CA PHE A 66 -12.89 3.66 -22.17
C PHE A 66 -12.94 5.12 -21.74
N HIS A 67 -12.02 5.97 -22.18
CA HIS A 67 -11.98 7.40 -21.84
C HIS A 67 -13.29 8.12 -22.17
N TRP A 68 -13.86 7.84 -23.35
CA TRP A 68 -15.14 8.42 -23.77
C TRP A 68 -16.28 8.09 -22.79
N PHE A 69 -16.28 6.90 -22.20
CA PHE A 69 -17.31 6.47 -21.25
C PHE A 69 -17.17 7.24 -19.92
N VAL A 70 -15.95 7.38 -19.41
CA VAL A 70 -15.68 8.13 -18.17
C VAL A 70 -16.01 9.60 -18.34
N GLU A 71 -15.68 10.21 -19.48
CA GLU A 71 -16.06 11.58 -19.82
C GLU A 71 -17.59 11.75 -19.88
N MET A 72 -18.30 10.78 -20.46
CA MET A 72 -19.76 10.80 -20.59
C MET A 72 -20.45 10.77 -19.21
N ILE A 73 -19.94 10.00 -18.25
CA ILE A 73 -20.51 9.90 -16.89
C ILE A 73 -20.00 11.00 -15.95
N GLY A 74 -19.08 11.86 -16.40
CA GLY A 74 -18.62 13.04 -15.68
C GLY A 74 -17.85 12.74 -14.37
N ILE A 75 -17.24 11.56 -14.25
CA ILE A 75 -16.40 11.23 -13.11
C ILE A 75 -15.01 11.83 -13.30
N PRO A 76 -14.55 12.75 -12.42
CA PRO A 76 -13.20 13.29 -12.49
C PRO A 76 -12.19 12.22 -12.08
N MET A 77 -11.64 11.52 -13.06
CA MET A 77 -10.57 10.55 -12.85
C MET A 77 -9.25 11.13 -13.32
N SER A 78 -8.22 11.01 -12.49
CA SER A 78 -6.85 11.30 -12.87
C SER A 78 -6.13 9.98 -13.13
N ASP A 79 -5.55 9.84 -14.33
CA ASP A 79 -4.69 8.70 -14.62
C ASP A 79 -3.42 8.78 -13.78
N LEU A 80 -3.30 7.86 -12.84
CA LEU A 80 -2.06 7.67 -12.12
C LEU A 80 -1.07 6.89 -13.00
N MET A 81 0.20 7.11 -12.77
CA MET A 81 1.27 6.39 -13.43
C MET A 81 1.68 5.16 -12.61
N ARG A 82 2.06 4.12 -13.32
CA ARG A 82 2.64 2.91 -12.71
C ARG A 82 4.07 3.19 -12.29
N GLY A 83 4.45 2.67 -11.12
CA GLY A 83 5.85 2.60 -10.70
C GLY A 83 6.63 1.55 -11.49
N ASP A 84 7.95 1.57 -11.35
CA ASP A 84 8.83 0.57 -11.96
C ASP A 84 8.51 -0.83 -11.44
N ALA A 85 8.64 -1.84 -12.30
CA ALA A 85 8.34 -3.23 -11.95
C ALA A 85 9.23 -3.74 -10.81
N VAL A 86 10.51 -3.38 -10.83
CA VAL A 86 11.48 -3.71 -9.78
C VAL A 86 11.84 -2.45 -9.02
N GLN A 87 11.59 -2.45 -7.73
CA GLN A 87 11.87 -1.34 -6.84
C GLN A 87 12.61 -1.87 -5.59
N PRO A 88 13.41 -1.02 -4.92
CA PRO A 88 14.19 -1.46 -3.76
C PRO A 88 13.28 -1.92 -2.61
N LEU A 89 13.72 -2.92 -1.85
CA LEU A 89 13.10 -3.30 -0.59
C LEU A 89 13.32 -2.21 0.46
N LEU A 90 12.41 -2.09 1.40
CA LEU A 90 12.56 -1.23 2.57
C LEU A 90 13.44 -1.93 3.61
N SER A 91 14.59 -1.37 3.93
CA SER A 91 15.47 -1.89 4.99
C SER A 91 15.07 -1.36 6.36
N LEU A 92 14.78 -2.25 7.30
CA LEU A 92 14.35 -1.94 8.66
C LEU A 92 15.22 -2.71 9.67
N GLY A 93 16.23 -2.05 10.25
CA GLY A 93 17.02 -2.64 11.34
C GLY A 93 17.71 -3.96 11.00
N GLY A 94 18.16 -4.15 9.74
CA GLY A 94 18.82 -5.37 9.28
C GLY A 94 17.90 -6.40 8.62
N ALA A 95 16.58 -6.15 8.59
CA ALA A 95 15.62 -6.94 7.86
C ALA A 95 15.04 -6.14 6.66
N ASP A 96 14.74 -6.82 5.57
CA ASP A 96 14.21 -6.22 4.35
C ASP A 96 12.74 -6.53 4.15
N ALA A 97 11.93 -5.49 3.94
CA ALA A 97 10.50 -5.60 3.71
C ALA A 97 10.12 -5.36 2.24
N GLY A 98 9.30 -6.26 1.70
CA GLY A 98 8.62 -6.04 0.43
C GLY A 98 7.27 -5.33 0.66
N ILE A 99 7.06 -4.17 0.04
CA ILE A 99 5.82 -3.39 0.22
C ILE A 99 4.86 -3.61 -0.94
N LEU A 100 3.60 -3.88 -0.60
CA LEU A 100 2.46 -3.98 -1.51
C LEU A 100 1.43 -2.90 -1.16
N ILE A 101 0.95 -2.17 -2.17
CA ILE A 101 -0.04 -1.12 -1.98
C ILE A 101 -1.42 -1.64 -2.41
N CYS A 102 -2.28 -1.90 -1.42
CA CYS A 102 -3.71 -2.20 -1.58
C CYS A 102 -3.98 -3.33 -2.61
N TYR A 103 -4.44 -2.97 -3.80
CA TYR A 103 -4.80 -3.88 -4.90
C TYR A 103 -3.66 -4.81 -5.34
N GLU A 104 -2.40 -4.42 -5.16
CA GLU A 104 -1.23 -5.25 -5.47
C GLU A 104 -1.21 -6.57 -4.68
N ASN A 105 -1.88 -6.62 -3.53
CA ASN A 105 -2.05 -7.82 -2.73
C ASN A 105 -2.78 -8.96 -3.48
N LEU A 106 -3.51 -8.66 -4.55
CA LEU A 106 -4.16 -9.66 -5.41
C LEU A 106 -3.18 -10.38 -6.34
N TYR A 107 -2.01 -9.80 -6.61
CA TYR A 107 -1.08 -10.26 -7.63
C TYR A 107 0.18 -10.91 -7.06
N GLY A 108 0.26 -12.23 -7.10
CA GLY A 108 1.49 -12.96 -6.76
C GLY A 108 2.65 -12.64 -7.71
N SER A 109 2.36 -12.17 -8.94
CA SER A 109 3.38 -11.67 -9.88
C SER A 109 4.13 -10.46 -9.33
N VAL A 110 3.45 -9.55 -8.65
CA VAL A 110 4.08 -8.38 -8.01
C VAL A 110 5.00 -8.83 -6.88
N VAL A 111 4.54 -9.78 -6.05
CA VAL A 111 5.37 -10.33 -4.97
C VAL A 111 6.66 -10.95 -5.52
N ARG A 112 6.57 -11.70 -6.63
CA ARG A 112 7.74 -12.31 -7.26
C ARG A 112 8.79 -11.31 -7.74
N THR A 113 8.42 -10.06 -8.05
CA THR A 113 9.40 -9.04 -8.48
C THR A 113 10.41 -8.70 -7.39
N PHE A 114 10.08 -8.88 -6.11
CA PHE A 114 11.02 -8.63 -5.02
C PHE A 114 12.26 -9.49 -5.13
N TRP A 115 12.12 -10.77 -5.50
CA TRP A 115 13.25 -11.71 -5.65
C TRP A 115 14.17 -11.41 -6.83
N GLN A 116 13.79 -10.49 -7.71
CA GLN A 116 14.66 -10.04 -8.81
C GLN A 116 15.79 -9.14 -8.32
N SER A 117 15.62 -8.47 -7.18
CA SER A 117 16.66 -7.66 -6.55
C SER A 117 17.28 -8.38 -5.34
N ARG A 118 16.47 -8.71 -4.35
CA ARG A 118 16.87 -9.42 -3.13
C ARG A 118 15.64 -10.05 -2.48
N SER A 119 15.81 -11.17 -1.77
CA SER A 119 14.71 -11.81 -1.06
C SER A 119 14.26 -10.94 0.13
N PRO A 120 12.98 -10.60 0.26
CA PRO A 120 12.47 -9.94 1.46
C PRO A 120 12.43 -10.90 2.64
N ASP A 121 12.62 -10.39 3.84
CA ASP A 121 12.45 -11.16 5.08
C ASP A 121 10.97 -11.23 5.49
N PHE A 122 10.21 -10.18 5.15
CA PHE A 122 8.77 -10.11 5.39
C PHE A 122 8.08 -9.19 4.38
N LEU A 123 6.76 -9.25 4.36
CA LEU A 123 5.93 -8.41 3.49
C LEU A 123 5.12 -7.41 4.33
N ILE A 124 4.86 -6.22 3.76
CA ILE A 124 3.92 -5.24 4.31
C ILE A 124 2.88 -4.94 3.25
N VAL A 125 1.60 -5.05 3.60
CA VAL A 125 0.48 -4.60 2.77
C VAL A 125 -0.15 -3.39 3.44
N THR A 126 -0.20 -2.27 2.72
CA THR A 126 -0.88 -1.06 3.18
C THR A 126 -2.12 -0.82 2.33
N SER A 127 -3.29 -0.66 2.94
CA SER A 127 -4.55 -0.58 2.20
C SER A 127 -5.48 0.50 2.71
N ASN A 128 -6.13 1.18 1.77
CA ASN A 128 -7.31 1.99 2.05
C ASN A 128 -8.55 1.23 1.53
N LEU A 129 -9.27 0.57 2.43
CA LEU A 129 -10.43 -0.23 2.11
C LEU A 129 -11.76 0.50 2.35
N GLY A 130 -11.73 1.76 2.74
CA GLY A 130 -12.92 2.57 3.01
C GLY A 130 -13.85 2.79 1.80
N TRP A 131 -13.36 2.49 0.59
CA TRP A 131 -14.13 2.57 -0.66
C TRP A 131 -14.98 1.32 -0.93
N PHE A 132 -14.74 0.24 -0.20
CA PHE A 132 -15.34 -1.07 -0.45
C PHE A 132 -16.31 -1.47 0.64
N GLY A 133 -17.31 -2.27 0.29
CA GLY A 133 -18.25 -2.83 1.24
C GLY A 133 -17.59 -3.85 2.20
N ARG A 134 -18.25 -4.13 3.32
CA ARG A 134 -17.74 -5.02 4.39
C ARG A 134 -17.27 -6.40 3.91
N SER A 135 -17.86 -6.94 2.84
CA SER A 135 -17.48 -8.25 2.28
C SER A 135 -16.04 -8.28 1.74
N VAL A 136 -15.53 -7.17 1.24
CA VAL A 136 -14.18 -7.07 0.67
C VAL A 136 -13.11 -7.10 1.76
N LEU A 137 -13.42 -6.62 2.97
CA LEU A 137 -12.48 -6.55 4.08
C LEU A 137 -11.91 -7.93 4.46
N GLY A 138 -12.79 -8.94 4.60
CA GLY A 138 -12.37 -10.31 4.87
C GLY A 138 -11.62 -10.97 3.70
N GLN A 139 -12.06 -10.69 2.47
CA GLN A 139 -11.39 -11.20 1.27
C GLN A 139 -9.98 -10.64 1.15
N HIS A 140 -9.78 -9.34 1.42
CA HIS A 140 -8.46 -8.71 1.37
C HIS A 140 -7.48 -9.33 2.38
N LEU A 141 -7.94 -9.63 3.61
CA LEU A 141 -7.12 -10.35 4.58
C LEU A 141 -6.80 -11.78 4.13
N THR A 142 -7.76 -12.46 3.51
CA THR A 142 -7.53 -13.80 2.95
C THR A 142 -6.44 -13.77 1.85
N MET A 143 -6.43 -12.75 0.99
CA MET A 143 -5.35 -12.56 0.01
C MET A 143 -4.00 -12.31 0.69
N SER A 144 -3.95 -11.50 1.75
CA SER A 144 -2.72 -11.31 2.54
C SER A 144 -2.18 -12.64 3.09
N ARG A 145 -3.05 -13.50 3.60
CA ARG A 145 -2.68 -14.85 4.06
C ARG A 145 -2.11 -15.71 2.94
N MET A 146 -2.71 -15.66 1.75
CA MET A 146 -2.20 -16.37 0.57
C MET A 146 -0.82 -15.85 0.16
N ARG A 147 -0.59 -14.51 0.17
CA ARG A 147 0.73 -13.92 -0.12
C ARG A 147 1.79 -14.40 0.86
N ALA A 148 1.47 -14.47 2.15
CA ALA A 148 2.39 -14.98 3.16
C ALA A 148 2.78 -16.45 2.90
N MET A 149 1.80 -17.30 2.58
CA MET A 149 2.05 -18.72 2.26
C MET A 149 2.87 -18.90 0.98
N GLU A 150 2.50 -18.22 -0.11
CA GLU A 150 3.18 -18.33 -1.41
C GLU A 150 4.63 -17.87 -1.36
N SER A 151 4.90 -16.83 -0.57
CA SER A 151 6.25 -16.28 -0.40
C SER A 151 7.06 -16.98 0.68
N ALA A 152 6.44 -17.82 1.51
CA ALA A 152 7.00 -18.36 2.74
C ALA A 152 7.58 -17.25 3.65
N ARG A 153 6.94 -16.08 3.68
CA ARG A 153 7.35 -14.92 4.47
C ARG A 153 6.21 -14.45 5.36
N PRO A 154 6.49 -14.02 6.59
CA PRO A 154 5.47 -13.36 7.41
C PRO A 154 5.02 -12.05 6.74
N LEU A 155 3.80 -11.63 7.04
CA LEU A 155 3.19 -10.46 6.43
C LEU A 155 2.48 -9.60 7.48
N VAL A 156 2.70 -8.29 7.39
CA VAL A 156 1.98 -7.27 8.15
C VAL A 156 0.94 -6.64 7.21
N SER A 157 -0.33 -6.86 7.47
CA SER A 157 -1.43 -6.22 6.75
C SER A 157 -1.94 -5.04 7.57
N VAL A 158 -1.88 -3.84 7.01
CA VAL A 158 -2.34 -2.59 7.64
C VAL A 158 -3.46 -1.99 6.81
N SER A 159 -4.60 -1.73 7.42
CA SER A 159 -5.75 -1.12 6.78
C SER A 159 -6.31 0.01 7.63
N ASN A 160 -6.72 1.10 6.97
CA ASN A 160 -7.40 2.22 7.64
C ASN A 160 -8.83 1.88 8.08
N THR A 161 -9.43 0.89 7.43
CA THR A 161 -10.77 0.35 7.74
C THR A 161 -10.73 -1.17 7.68
N GLY A 162 -11.45 -1.84 8.57
CA GLY A 162 -11.54 -3.30 8.58
C GLY A 162 -10.51 -3.96 9.48
N MET A 163 -9.65 -4.81 8.93
CA MET A 163 -8.77 -5.67 9.71
C MET A 163 -7.31 -5.41 9.39
N SER A 164 -6.54 -5.01 10.42
CA SER A 164 -5.07 -5.05 10.38
C SER A 164 -4.59 -6.31 11.08
N ALA A 165 -3.62 -7.02 10.52
CA ALA A 165 -3.20 -8.31 11.04
C ALA A 165 -1.70 -8.57 10.85
N LEU A 166 -1.15 -9.36 11.77
CA LEU A 166 0.12 -10.04 11.61
C LEU A 166 -0.16 -11.47 11.14
N VAL A 167 0.43 -11.87 10.03
CA VAL A 167 0.25 -13.19 9.43
C VAL A 167 1.62 -13.87 9.40
N ASN A 168 1.71 -15.10 9.88
CA ASN A 168 2.95 -15.88 9.80
C ASN A 168 3.15 -16.47 8.38
N SER A 169 4.32 -17.04 8.11
CA SER A 169 4.65 -17.64 6.81
C SER A 169 3.79 -18.84 6.40
N ARG A 170 2.98 -19.38 7.32
CA ARG A 170 1.98 -20.43 7.03
C ARG A 170 0.58 -19.88 6.78
N GLY A 171 0.43 -18.55 6.73
CA GLY A 171 -0.86 -17.88 6.51
C GLY A 171 -1.77 -17.88 7.75
N GLU A 172 -1.27 -18.22 8.93
CA GLU A 172 -2.01 -18.15 10.18
C GLU A 172 -1.95 -16.73 10.76
N ILE A 173 -3.08 -16.25 11.28
CA ILE A 173 -3.19 -14.94 11.90
C ILE A 173 -2.60 -15.03 13.31
N ALA A 174 -1.44 -14.39 13.51
CA ALA A 174 -0.77 -14.34 14.81
C ALA A 174 -1.36 -13.25 15.73
N ALA A 175 -1.79 -12.12 15.16
CA ALA A 175 -2.47 -11.05 15.87
C ALA A 175 -3.38 -10.29 14.90
N MET A 176 -4.46 -9.69 15.41
CA MET A 176 -5.40 -8.93 14.60
C MET A 176 -5.99 -7.76 15.39
N LEU A 177 -6.07 -6.61 14.73
CA LEU A 177 -6.83 -5.44 15.17
C LEU A 177 -8.01 -5.24 14.20
N ARG A 178 -9.21 -5.07 14.74
CA ARG A 178 -10.38 -4.63 13.98
C ARG A 178 -10.56 -3.13 14.20
N THR A 179 -10.67 -2.40 13.12
CA THR A 179 -11.14 -1.02 13.13
C THR A 179 -12.56 -1.06 12.57
N ASP A 180 -13.53 -0.90 13.43
CA ASP A 180 -14.89 -0.67 12.99
C ASP A 180 -14.88 0.68 12.29
N GLY A 181 -15.04 0.64 10.96
CA GLY A 181 -15.19 1.86 10.17
C GLY A 181 -16.46 2.59 10.61
N PRO A 182 -16.61 3.88 10.30
CA PRO A 182 -17.87 4.59 10.53
C PRO A 182 -19.00 3.80 9.85
N ASP A 183 -20.08 3.60 10.60
CA ASP A 183 -21.33 2.98 10.13
C ASP A 183 -21.92 3.75 8.95
#